data_db0ea3883a1a5f82c8015a01edf39f19
#
_entry.id   db0ea3883a1a5f82c8015a01edf39f19
#
_cell.length_a   1.000
_cell.length_b   1.000
_cell.length_c   1.000
_cell.angle_alpha   90.00
_cell.angle_beta   90.00
_cell.angle_gamma   90.00
#
_symmetry.space_group_name_H-M   'P 1'
#
loop_
_entity.id
_entity.type
_entity.pdbx_description
1 polymer ?
#
loop_
_entity_poly.entity_id
_entity_poly.type
_entity_poly.pdbx_seq_one_letter_code
_entity_poly.pdbx_strand_id
1 'polypeptide(L)'
;YLTDVASGMAARFVKQSAGAPFFVEVATFAPHRPYTPAPRDAGAFPGLHAPRTPAFNAPHDPNAPKWLLQHPALSKTDMAEIDKEFRRRAQSVQAVDAMIGALQAAVAAIGAEKNTYFVFSSDNGYHMGEHRLMPGKMTAFDTDIHVPLIVTGPGIPAGRTVKDIVENVDLNPTFTALAGAAPTADVDGRSLVPLLRGEKAADWRSVALVEHHGPNKDPDDPDYPHARSGNPVTYEAIRGANFVYVEYSDGEKEYHDLAADPNELRNGFAALPAEEKTALHERLAAVTNCHGQKSCEAAERQTNAVARR
;
A
#
# COMPACT_ATOMS: atom_id res chain seq x y z
N TYR A 1 11.04 2.77 -24.31
CA TYR A 1 10.59 2.21 -23.05
C TYR A 1 9.46 3.05 -22.49
N LEU A 2 8.39 2.41 -21.98
CA LEU A 2 7.13 3.13 -21.62
C LEU A 2 7.35 4.20 -20.56
N THR A 3 8.09 3.89 -19.48
CA THR A 3 8.38 4.87 -18.41
C THR A 3 9.14 6.09 -18.93
N ASP A 4 10.04 5.90 -19.91
CA ASP A 4 10.77 7.03 -20.52
C ASP A 4 9.83 7.93 -21.35
N VAL A 5 8.86 7.32 -22.03
CA VAL A 5 7.83 8.07 -22.78
C VAL A 5 6.98 8.89 -21.82
N ALA A 6 6.47 8.26 -20.73
CA ALA A 6 5.70 8.93 -19.69
C ALA A 6 6.49 10.10 -19.06
N SER A 7 7.77 9.85 -18.72
CA SER A 7 8.71 10.85 -18.20
C SER A 7 8.83 12.06 -19.13
N GLY A 8 9.05 11.80 -20.41
CA GLY A 8 9.20 12.87 -21.43
C GLY A 8 7.90 13.66 -21.63
N MET A 9 6.74 13.00 -21.56
CA MET A 9 5.43 13.66 -21.68
C MET A 9 5.16 14.54 -20.45
N ALA A 10 5.36 14.01 -19.25
CA ALA A 10 5.16 14.74 -18.00
C ALA A 10 6.10 15.94 -17.86
N ALA A 11 7.40 15.77 -18.19
CA ALA A 11 8.37 16.86 -18.18
C ALA A 11 8.01 17.97 -19.18
N ARG A 12 7.49 17.63 -20.37
CA ARG A 12 6.98 18.63 -21.33
C ARG A 12 5.76 19.36 -20.78
N PHE A 13 4.80 18.65 -20.18
CA PHE A 13 3.63 19.22 -19.55
C PHE A 13 4.02 20.24 -18.48
N VAL A 14 4.94 19.87 -17.56
CA VAL A 14 5.45 20.76 -16.54
C VAL A 14 6.04 22.04 -17.15
N LYS A 15 6.90 21.91 -18.18
CA LYS A 15 7.52 23.06 -18.85
C LYS A 15 6.50 23.96 -19.56
N GLN A 16 5.45 23.38 -20.14
CA GLN A 16 4.36 24.13 -20.79
C GLN A 16 3.44 24.84 -19.78
N SER A 17 3.44 24.39 -18.52
CA SER A 17 2.68 25.00 -17.41
C SER A 17 3.43 26.15 -16.71
N ALA A 18 4.55 26.63 -17.26
CA ALA A 18 5.31 27.74 -16.67
C ALA A 18 4.43 28.98 -16.42
N GLY A 19 4.44 29.48 -15.18
CA GLY A 19 3.63 30.63 -14.78
C GLY A 19 2.16 30.34 -14.46
N ALA A 20 1.72 29.07 -14.53
CA ALA A 20 0.37 28.65 -14.15
C ALA A 20 0.42 27.51 -13.12
N PRO A 21 -0.60 27.38 -12.24
CA PRO A 21 -0.75 26.20 -11.40
C PRO A 21 -0.94 24.95 -12.23
N PHE A 22 -0.38 23.83 -11.78
CA PHE A 22 -0.57 22.53 -12.42
C PHE A 22 -0.70 21.41 -11.39
N PHE A 23 -1.38 20.35 -11.79
CA PHE A 23 -1.40 19.06 -11.16
C PHE A 23 -1.08 18.01 -12.23
N VAL A 24 -0.19 17.08 -11.93
CA VAL A 24 0.16 15.97 -12.81
C VAL A 24 0.34 14.70 -12.00
N GLU A 25 -0.37 13.67 -12.40
CA GLU A 25 -0.15 12.30 -11.92
C GLU A 25 0.55 11.52 -13.03
N VAL A 26 1.59 10.79 -12.67
CA VAL A 26 2.31 9.90 -13.58
C VAL A 26 2.21 8.48 -13.05
N ALA A 27 1.13 7.79 -13.42
CA ALA A 27 0.93 6.39 -13.11
C ALA A 27 1.81 5.53 -14.01
N THR A 28 2.86 4.94 -13.43
CA THR A 28 3.82 4.12 -14.18
C THR A 28 3.36 2.67 -14.23
N PHE A 29 3.60 2.00 -15.36
CA PHE A 29 3.40 0.56 -15.44
C PHE A 29 4.48 -0.22 -14.67
N ALA A 30 5.71 0.29 -14.63
CA ALA A 30 6.77 -0.28 -13.80
C ALA A 30 6.49 -0.01 -12.30
N PRO A 31 6.68 -1.00 -11.41
CA PRO A 31 7.29 -2.31 -11.59
C PRO A 31 6.32 -3.48 -11.79
N HIS A 32 5.13 -3.26 -12.36
CA HIS A 32 4.12 -4.31 -12.61
C HIS A 32 4.65 -5.37 -13.60
N ARG A 33 4.05 -6.58 -13.56
CA ARG A 33 4.31 -7.65 -14.56
C ARG A 33 4.08 -7.11 -15.98
N PRO A 34 4.91 -7.46 -16.97
CA PRO A 34 5.90 -8.54 -17.01
C PRO A 34 7.30 -8.19 -16.47
N TYR A 35 7.46 -7.15 -15.64
CA TYR A 35 8.72 -6.74 -15.00
C TYR A 35 9.84 -6.46 -16.01
N THR A 36 9.52 -5.82 -17.11
CA THR A 36 10.48 -5.53 -18.17
C THR A 36 11.30 -4.29 -17.81
N PRO A 37 12.61 -4.40 -17.54
CA PRO A 37 13.45 -3.23 -17.28
C PRO A 37 13.72 -2.43 -18.55
N ALA A 38 14.13 -1.18 -18.41
CA ALA A 38 14.71 -0.46 -19.52
C ALA A 38 16.02 -1.15 -19.96
N PRO A 39 16.36 -1.16 -21.26
CA PRO A 39 17.57 -1.85 -21.75
C PRO A 39 18.85 -1.44 -21.02
N ARG A 40 18.97 -0.17 -20.64
CA ARG A 40 20.11 0.36 -19.89
C ARG A 40 20.23 -0.21 -18.47
N ASP A 41 19.11 -0.64 -17.87
CA ASP A 41 19.02 -1.09 -16.47
C ASP A 41 18.97 -2.62 -16.35
N ALA A 42 18.87 -3.36 -17.47
CA ALA A 42 18.69 -4.81 -17.50
C ALA A 42 19.84 -5.60 -16.88
N GLY A 43 21.04 -5.00 -16.78
CA GLY A 43 22.21 -5.59 -16.13
C GLY A 43 22.39 -5.20 -14.66
N ALA A 44 21.52 -4.34 -14.10
CA ALA A 44 21.63 -3.90 -12.71
C ALA A 44 21.34 -5.06 -11.73
N PHE A 45 21.98 -5.01 -10.57
CA PHE A 45 21.72 -5.92 -9.45
C PHE A 45 21.84 -7.43 -9.78
N PRO A 46 22.92 -7.93 -10.40
CA PRO A 46 22.99 -9.30 -10.92
C PRO A 46 22.84 -10.40 -9.86
N GLY A 47 23.14 -10.09 -8.59
CA GLY A 47 23.03 -11.03 -7.47
C GLY A 47 21.84 -10.78 -6.55
N LEU A 48 20.91 -9.90 -6.91
CA LEU A 48 19.79 -9.55 -6.02
C LEU A 48 18.77 -10.69 -5.93
N HIS A 49 18.39 -11.03 -4.69
CA HIS A 49 17.37 -12.00 -4.36
C HIS A 49 16.24 -11.32 -3.57
N ALA A 50 15.03 -11.90 -3.63
CA ALA A 50 13.94 -11.48 -2.78
C ALA A 50 14.32 -11.62 -1.28
N PRO A 51 13.86 -10.75 -0.39
CA PRO A 51 14.14 -10.87 1.04
C PRO A 51 13.73 -12.23 1.59
N ARG A 52 14.55 -12.78 2.48
CA ARG A 52 14.27 -14.03 3.20
C ARG A 52 13.81 -13.69 4.61
N THR A 53 12.65 -13.02 4.69
CA THR A 53 11.98 -12.73 5.96
C THR A 53 11.57 -14.03 6.65
N PRO A 54 11.25 -14.01 7.95
CA PRO A 54 10.67 -15.17 8.62
C PRO A 54 9.39 -15.71 7.95
N ALA A 55 8.63 -14.86 7.25
CA ALA A 55 7.44 -15.26 6.51
C ALA A 55 7.76 -15.96 5.17
N PHE A 56 8.97 -15.78 4.61
CA PHE A 56 9.33 -16.36 3.32
C PHE A 56 9.29 -17.88 3.37
N ASN A 57 8.38 -18.50 2.60
CA ASN A 57 8.15 -19.96 2.55
C ASN A 57 7.88 -20.60 3.92
N ALA A 58 7.36 -19.82 4.88
CA ALA A 58 7.07 -20.30 6.23
C ALA A 58 5.97 -21.36 6.23
N PRO A 59 6.01 -22.36 7.13
CA PRO A 59 4.87 -23.25 7.34
C PRO A 59 3.62 -22.46 7.73
N HIS A 60 2.47 -22.86 7.23
CA HIS A 60 1.20 -22.24 7.62
C HIS A 60 0.86 -22.57 9.08
N ASP A 61 0.25 -21.59 9.76
CA ASP A 61 -0.45 -21.82 11.02
C ASP A 61 -1.65 -22.76 10.76
N PRO A 62 -1.88 -23.77 11.61
CA PRO A 62 -3.06 -24.66 11.48
C PRO A 62 -4.41 -23.90 11.51
N ASN A 63 -4.45 -22.70 12.07
CA ASN A 63 -5.65 -21.86 12.12
C ASN A 63 -5.72 -20.84 10.97
N ALA A 64 -4.79 -20.89 10.01
CA ALA A 64 -4.85 -20.02 8.83
C ALA A 64 -6.12 -20.36 8.00
N PRO A 65 -6.65 -19.40 7.23
CA PRO A 65 -7.84 -19.63 6.41
C PRO A 65 -7.58 -20.71 5.34
N LYS A 66 -8.64 -21.39 4.94
CA LYS A 66 -8.55 -22.52 4.00
C LYS A 66 -7.91 -22.15 2.68
N TRP A 67 -8.15 -20.94 2.18
CA TRP A 67 -7.54 -20.47 0.94
C TRP A 67 -6.01 -20.49 1.04
N LEU A 68 -5.45 -20.13 2.20
CA LEU A 68 -4.00 -20.11 2.42
C LEU A 68 -3.43 -21.50 2.66
N LEU A 69 -4.12 -22.34 3.45
CA LEU A 69 -3.66 -23.68 3.80
C LEU A 69 -3.42 -24.60 2.60
N GLN A 70 -4.06 -24.34 1.46
CA GLN A 70 -3.88 -25.14 0.25
C GLN A 70 -2.59 -24.83 -0.52
N HIS A 71 -1.84 -23.80 -0.15
CA HIS A 71 -0.58 -23.44 -0.81
C HIS A 71 0.57 -24.32 -0.30
N PRO A 72 1.20 -25.14 -1.17
CA PRO A 72 2.31 -26.00 -0.78
C PRO A 72 3.58 -25.18 -0.55
N ALA A 73 4.55 -25.75 0.15
CA ALA A 73 5.86 -25.16 0.28
C ALA A 73 6.47 -24.82 -1.09
N LEU A 74 7.13 -23.68 -1.18
CA LEU A 74 7.81 -23.24 -2.40
C LEU A 74 8.98 -24.19 -2.70
N SER A 75 9.05 -24.67 -3.93
CA SER A 75 10.15 -25.47 -4.43
C SER A 75 11.40 -24.59 -4.70
N LYS A 76 12.55 -25.21 -4.94
CA LYS A 76 13.75 -24.50 -5.38
C LYS A 76 13.52 -23.73 -6.68
N THR A 77 12.70 -24.26 -7.58
CA THR A 77 12.35 -23.61 -8.86
C THR A 77 11.49 -22.40 -8.63
N ASP A 78 10.47 -22.50 -7.74
CA ASP A 78 9.63 -21.35 -7.36
C ASP A 78 10.48 -20.22 -6.76
N MET A 79 11.36 -20.56 -5.82
CA MET A 79 12.24 -19.57 -5.19
C MET A 79 13.20 -18.90 -6.18
N ALA A 80 13.71 -19.64 -7.15
CA ALA A 80 14.56 -19.07 -8.22
C ALA A 80 13.77 -18.14 -9.15
N GLU A 81 12.51 -18.44 -9.45
CA GLU A 81 11.66 -17.55 -10.25
C GLU A 81 11.30 -16.29 -9.46
N ILE A 82 10.96 -16.40 -8.18
CA ILE A 82 10.73 -15.26 -7.28
C ILE A 82 11.95 -14.34 -7.26
N ASP A 83 13.16 -14.87 -7.10
CA ASP A 83 14.40 -14.09 -7.11
C ASP A 83 14.64 -13.38 -8.43
N LYS A 84 14.34 -14.03 -9.54
CA LYS A 84 14.43 -13.43 -10.88
C LYS A 84 13.42 -12.30 -11.06
N GLU A 85 12.18 -12.50 -10.65
CA GLU A 85 11.12 -11.48 -10.72
C GLU A 85 11.43 -10.30 -9.81
N PHE A 86 11.87 -10.53 -8.58
CA PHE A 86 12.28 -9.48 -7.64
C PHE A 86 13.40 -8.61 -8.23
N ARG A 87 14.42 -9.25 -8.82
CA ARG A 87 15.52 -8.53 -9.50
C ARG A 87 15.01 -7.68 -10.65
N ARG A 88 14.11 -8.21 -11.49
CA ARG A 88 13.52 -7.48 -12.62
C ARG A 88 12.66 -6.29 -12.16
N ARG A 89 11.94 -6.43 -11.06
CA ARG A 89 11.21 -5.31 -10.44
C ARG A 89 12.19 -4.21 -10.01
N ALA A 90 13.25 -4.56 -9.30
CA ALA A 90 14.29 -3.61 -8.90
C ALA A 90 14.97 -2.92 -10.09
N GLN A 91 15.21 -3.67 -11.18
CA GLN A 91 15.74 -3.12 -12.43
C GLN A 91 14.76 -2.17 -13.11
N SER A 92 13.47 -2.48 -13.12
CA SER A 92 12.44 -1.64 -13.77
C SER A 92 12.18 -0.34 -13.03
N VAL A 93 12.29 -0.33 -11.69
CA VAL A 93 12.15 0.87 -10.86
C VAL A 93 13.26 1.90 -11.12
N GLN A 94 14.43 1.51 -11.65
CA GLN A 94 15.49 2.47 -12.00
C GLN A 94 15.02 3.53 -13.00
N ALA A 95 14.14 3.16 -13.93
CA ALA A 95 13.55 4.13 -14.86
C ALA A 95 12.54 5.06 -14.18
N VAL A 96 11.86 4.61 -13.10
CA VAL A 96 10.98 5.48 -12.29
C VAL A 96 11.81 6.49 -11.50
N ASP A 97 12.92 6.07 -10.91
CA ASP A 97 13.86 6.97 -10.21
C ASP A 97 14.41 8.04 -11.16
N ALA A 98 14.86 7.63 -12.36
CA ALA A 98 15.31 8.56 -13.41
C ALA A 98 14.20 9.53 -13.83
N MET A 99 12.94 9.10 -13.91
CA MET A 99 11.78 9.94 -14.21
C MET A 99 11.58 11.00 -13.13
N ILE A 100 11.67 10.64 -11.85
CA ILE A 100 11.53 11.59 -10.74
C ILE A 100 12.60 12.69 -10.87
N GLY A 101 13.86 12.32 -11.12
CA GLY A 101 14.93 13.28 -11.37
C GLY A 101 14.66 14.20 -12.57
N ALA A 102 14.11 13.68 -13.66
CA ALA A 102 13.76 14.46 -14.84
C ALA A 102 12.60 15.45 -14.55
N LEU A 103 11.62 15.05 -13.74
CA LEU A 103 10.54 15.94 -13.33
C LEU A 103 11.02 17.04 -12.39
N GLN A 104 11.90 16.74 -11.44
CA GLN A 104 12.54 17.73 -10.58
C GLN A 104 13.31 18.76 -11.42
N ALA A 105 14.09 18.30 -12.41
CA ALA A 105 14.79 19.18 -13.33
C ALA A 105 13.83 20.03 -14.20
N ALA A 106 12.68 19.51 -14.59
CA ALA A 106 11.68 20.25 -15.33
C ALA A 106 11.03 21.35 -14.49
N VAL A 107 10.74 21.09 -13.21
CA VAL A 107 10.21 22.05 -12.24
C VAL A 107 11.25 23.15 -11.97
N ALA A 108 12.54 22.79 -11.81
CA ALA A 108 13.63 23.73 -11.62
C ALA A 108 13.78 24.65 -12.85
N ALA A 109 13.66 24.12 -14.06
CA ALA A 109 13.76 24.89 -15.29
C ALA A 109 12.70 26.00 -15.46
N ILE A 110 11.57 25.89 -14.75
CA ILE A 110 10.51 26.92 -14.74
C ILE A 110 10.53 27.75 -13.44
N GLY A 111 11.50 27.54 -12.56
CA GLY A 111 11.65 28.30 -11.29
C GLY A 111 10.57 27.97 -10.25
N ALA A 112 9.96 26.78 -10.30
CA ALA A 112 8.82 26.42 -9.46
C ALA A 112 9.19 25.51 -8.27
N GLU A 113 10.48 25.24 -8.00
CA GLU A 113 10.93 24.29 -6.96
C GLU A 113 10.40 24.64 -5.56
N LYS A 114 10.32 25.93 -5.26
CA LYS A 114 9.85 26.41 -3.96
C LYS A 114 8.32 26.44 -3.82
N ASN A 115 7.61 26.04 -4.87
CA ASN A 115 6.15 26.08 -4.94
C ASN A 115 5.57 24.78 -5.55
N THR A 116 6.30 23.68 -5.47
CA THR A 116 5.86 22.40 -5.99
C THR A 116 6.00 21.32 -4.92
N TYR A 117 4.97 20.51 -4.77
CA TYR A 117 5.00 19.29 -3.97
C TYR A 117 5.27 18.09 -4.87
N PHE A 118 6.13 17.18 -4.41
CA PHE A 118 6.32 15.87 -5.00
C PHE A 118 5.79 14.82 -4.05
N VAL A 119 4.95 13.93 -4.57
CA VAL A 119 4.37 12.81 -3.84
C VAL A 119 4.71 11.53 -4.57
N PHE A 120 5.30 10.57 -3.86
CA PHE A 120 5.56 9.22 -4.36
C PHE A 120 4.80 8.24 -3.50
N SER A 121 4.00 7.39 -4.14
CA SER A 121 3.24 6.33 -3.47
C SER A 121 3.07 5.13 -4.40
N SER A 122 2.33 4.12 -3.93
CA SER A 122 1.87 2.97 -4.70
C SER A 122 0.38 2.74 -4.42
N ASP A 123 -0.32 2.12 -5.36
CA ASP A 123 -1.71 1.68 -5.24
C ASP A 123 -1.83 0.48 -4.28
N ASN A 124 -0.87 -0.45 -4.33
CA ASN A 124 -0.80 -1.63 -3.47
C ASN A 124 0.65 -2.06 -3.22
N GLY A 125 0.83 -2.89 -2.21
CA GLY A 125 2.07 -3.62 -1.95
C GLY A 125 2.19 -4.88 -2.81
N TYR A 126 3.13 -5.79 -2.44
CA TYR A 126 3.37 -6.98 -3.24
C TYR A 126 4.16 -8.02 -2.46
N HIS A 127 3.58 -9.19 -2.20
CA HIS A 127 4.31 -10.32 -1.59
C HIS A 127 5.14 -11.07 -2.62
N MET A 128 6.26 -11.64 -2.19
CA MET A 128 7.22 -12.32 -3.06
C MET A 128 7.83 -13.55 -2.37
N GLY A 129 6.99 -14.48 -1.96
CA GLY A 129 7.37 -15.73 -1.31
C GLY A 129 6.96 -15.84 0.15
N GLU A 130 6.45 -14.76 0.76
CA GLU A 130 5.85 -14.78 2.08
C GLU A 130 4.64 -15.73 2.09
N HIS A 131 4.43 -16.42 3.20
CA HIS A 131 3.31 -17.35 3.39
C HIS A 131 3.16 -18.41 2.29
N ARG A 132 4.28 -18.85 1.66
CA ARG A 132 4.30 -19.81 0.53
C ARG A 132 3.57 -19.34 -0.72
N LEU A 133 3.29 -18.03 -0.82
CA LEU A 133 2.62 -17.46 -1.99
C LEU A 133 3.63 -17.15 -3.09
N MET A 134 3.26 -17.44 -4.34
CA MET A 134 3.96 -16.89 -5.50
C MET A 134 3.68 -15.37 -5.58
N PRO A 135 4.50 -14.59 -6.31
CA PRO A 135 4.35 -13.15 -6.36
C PRO A 135 2.93 -12.67 -6.66
N GLY A 136 2.38 -11.80 -5.81
CA GLY A 136 0.99 -11.33 -5.88
C GLY A 136 0.63 -10.20 -4.91
N LYS A 137 -0.66 -9.83 -4.87
CA LYS A 137 -1.14 -8.63 -4.18
C LYS A 137 -2.59 -8.69 -3.68
N MET A 138 -3.20 -9.82 -3.46
CA MET A 138 -4.64 -9.90 -3.16
C MET A 138 -4.95 -10.20 -1.69
N THR A 139 -3.97 -10.06 -0.79
CA THR A 139 -4.10 -10.46 0.60
C THR A 139 -4.14 -9.27 1.55
N ALA A 140 -4.59 -9.50 2.79
CA ALA A 140 -4.59 -8.50 3.85
C ALA A 140 -3.26 -8.43 4.63
N PHE A 141 -2.22 -9.17 4.22
CA PHE A 141 -0.91 -9.09 4.85
C PHE A 141 -0.22 -7.75 4.61
N ASP A 142 0.55 -7.27 5.58
CA ASP A 142 1.27 -5.98 5.49
C ASP A 142 2.11 -5.85 4.20
N THR A 143 2.61 -6.95 3.63
CA THR A 143 3.32 -6.93 2.34
C THR A 143 2.48 -6.40 1.18
N ASP A 144 1.16 -6.56 1.23
CA ASP A 144 0.24 -6.18 0.15
C ASP A 144 -0.47 -4.85 0.43
N ILE A 145 -0.63 -4.49 1.71
CA ILE A 145 -1.43 -3.32 2.11
C ILE A 145 -0.59 -2.14 2.60
N HIS A 146 0.66 -2.35 3.03
CA HIS A 146 1.55 -1.30 3.52
C HIS A 146 2.44 -0.77 2.38
N VAL A 147 2.05 0.35 1.81
CA VAL A 147 2.71 0.98 0.67
C VAL A 147 3.60 2.16 1.09
N PRO A 148 4.63 2.52 0.29
CA PRO A 148 5.40 3.71 0.55
C PRO A 148 4.55 4.97 0.36
N LEU A 149 4.79 5.99 1.18
CA LEU A 149 4.32 7.35 0.95
C LEU A 149 5.43 8.34 1.31
N ILE A 150 5.95 9.04 0.32
CA ILE A 150 6.99 10.04 0.48
C ILE A 150 6.48 11.37 -0.07
N VAL A 151 6.54 12.42 0.76
CA VAL A 151 6.08 13.75 0.37
C VAL A 151 7.19 14.76 0.62
N THR A 152 7.48 15.56 -0.39
CA THR A 152 8.40 16.71 -0.29
C THR A 152 7.75 17.97 -0.85
N GLY A 153 8.10 19.14 -0.32
CA GLY A 153 7.60 20.40 -0.82
C GLY A 153 7.59 21.52 0.23
N PRO A 154 7.02 22.68 -0.12
CA PRO A 154 7.00 23.84 0.74
C PRO A 154 6.36 23.55 2.11
N GLY A 155 7.04 23.95 3.18
CA GLY A 155 6.54 23.81 4.55
C GLY A 155 6.59 22.38 5.12
N ILE A 156 7.17 21.40 4.39
CA ILE A 156 7.36 20.04 4.87
C ILE A 156 8.78 19.89 5.41
N PRO A 157 8.96 19.59 6.72
CA PRO A 157 10.29 19.38 7.31
C PRO A 157 11.00 18.17 6.69
N ALA A 158 12.26 18.34 6.30
CA ALA A 158 13.07 17.25 5.75
C ALA A 158 13.45 16.21 6.82
N GLY A 159 13.62 14.95 6.39
CA GLY A 159 14.12 13.86 7.24
C GLY A 159 13.15 13.40 8.32
N ARG A 160 11.88 13.74 8.22
CA ARG A 160 10.85 13.34 9.18
C ARG A 160 10.16 12.04 8.77
N THR A 161 9.92 11.18 9.76
CA THR A 161 9.04 10.01 9.62
C THR A 161 7.76 10.25 10.40
N VAL A 162 6.61 10.06 9.76
CA VAL A 162 5.26 10.07 10.36
C VAL A 162 4.87 8.62 10.61
N LYS A 163 4.42 8.32 11.83
CA LYS A 163 4.02 6.95 12.23
C LYS A 163 2.50 6.77 12.30
N ASP A 164 1.78 7.86 12.13
CA ASP A 164 0.32 7.84 12.12
C ASP A 164 -0.19 7.04 10.92
N ILE A 165 -1.29 6.30 11.10
CA ILE A 165 -1.91 5.53 10.02
C ILE A 165 -2.52 6.48 9.01
N VAL A 166 -2.14 6.33 7.75
CA VAL A 166 -2.65 7.10 6.61
C VAL A 166 -3.09 6.14 5.51
N GLU A 167 -3.99 6.58 4.65
CA GLU A 167 -4.57 5.77 3.58
C GLU A 167 -4.51 6.50 2.24
N ASN A 168 -4.55 5.77 1.13
CA ASN A 168 -4.54 6.36 -0.20
C ASN A 168 -5.74 7.30 -0.45
N VAL A 169 -6.89 7.07 0.19
CA VAL A 169 -8.06 7.96 0.14
C VAL A 169 -7.79 9.35 0.71
N ASP A 170 -6.75 9.51 1.54
CA ASP A 170 -6.34 10.79 2.12
C ASP A 170 -5.64 11.70 1.10
N LEU A 171 -5.16 11.16 -0.02
CA LEU A 171 -4.42 11.92 -1.02
C LEU A 171 -5.31 12.97 -1.69
N ASN A 172 -6.57 12.65 -2.00
CA ASN A 172 -7.51 13.59 -2.60
C ASN A 172 -7.73 14.84 -1.74
N PRO A 173 -8.18 14.74 -0.47
CA PRO A 173 -8.35 15.92 0.38
C PRO A 173 -7.01 16.61 0.71
N THR A 174 -5.89 15.89 0.70
CA THR A 174 -4.56 16.49 0.86
C THR A 174 -4.20 17.37 -0.31
N PHE A 175 -4.34 16.91 -1.54
CA PHE A 175 -4.05 17.69 -2.75
C PHE A 175 -4.97 18.90 -2.86
N THR A 176 -6.25 18.73 -2.52
CA THR A 176 -7.23 19.81 -2.47
C THR A 176 -6.81 20.90 -1.48
N ALA A 177 -6.40 20.52 -0.26
CA ALA A 177 -5.93 21.45 0.76
C ALA A 177 -4.61 22.14 0.37
N LEU A 178 -3.66 21.42 -0.23
CA LEU A 178 -2.40 21.98 -0.73
C LEU A 178 -2.64 22.99 -1.88
N ALA A 179 -3.68 22.78 -2.68
CA ALA A 179 -4.10 23.71 -3.72
C ALA A 179 -4.87 24.94 -3.18
N GLY A 180 -5.11 25.00 -1.87
CA GLY A 180 -5.87 26.11 -1.25
C GLY A 180 -7.38 26.03 -1.47
N ALA A 181 -7.90 24.89 -1.90
CA ALA A 181 -9.34 24.63 -2.05
C ALA A 181 -9.89 23.87 -0.84
N ALA A 182 -11.21 23.92 -0.66
CA ALA A 182 -11.89 23.12 0.34
C ALA A 182 -12.25 21.74 -0.24
N PRO A 183 -12.04 20.64 0.49
CA PRO A 183 -12.52 19.34 0.07
C PRO A 183 -14.04 19.29 0.02
N THR A 184 -14.60 18.45 -0.83
CA THR A 184 -16.05 18.18 -0.84
C THR A 184 -16.45 17.40 0.40
N ALA A 185 -17.71 17.51 0.81
CA ALA A 185 -18.20 16.79 2.01
C ALA A 185 -18.27 15.26 1.85
N ASP A 186 -18.22 14.79 0.61
CA ASP A 186 -18.42 13.37 0.25
C ASP A 186 -17.12 12.55 0.23
N VAL A 187 -15.97 13.15 0.62
CA VAL A 187 -14.72 12.39 0.73
C VAL A 187 -14.62 11.65 2.06
N ASP A 188 -14.21 10.40 2.04
CA ASP A 188 -14.02 9.58 3.25
C ASP A 188 -12.67 9.84 3.91
N GLY A 189 -11.65 10.16 3.13
CA GLY A 189 -10.31 10.49 3.59
C GLY A 189 -10.20 11.85 4.29
N ARG A 190 -9.07 12.08 4.92
CA ARG A 190 -8.74 13.33 5.61
C ARG A 190 -7.41 13.90 5.13
N SER A 191 -7.28 15.23 5.14
CA SER A 191 -6.04 15.89 4.71
C SER A 191 -4.86 15.53 5.60
N LEU A 192 -3.75 15.10 4.98
CA LEU A 192 -2.48 14.82 5.63
C LEU A 192 -1.67 16.09 5.94
N VAL A 193 -2.10 17.27 5.52
CA VAL A 193 -1.34 18.52 5.66
C VAL A 193 -0.88 18.80 7.09
N PRO A 194 -1.70 18.61 8.16
CA PRO A 194 -1.21 18.78 9.52
C PRO A 194 -0.05 17.84 9.87
N LEU A 195 -0.17 16.55 9.53
CA LEU A 195 0.89 15.57 9.76
C LEU A 195 2.15 15.91 8.96
N LEU A 196 2.01 16.30 7.70
CA LEU A 196 3.12 16.68 6.82
C LEU A 196 3.89 17.88 7.37
N ARG A 197 3.21 18.83 7.98
CA ARG A 197 3.82 20.03 8.61
C ARG A 197 4.41 19.78 9.99
N GLY A 198 4.17 18.61 10.56
CA GLY A 198 4.66 18.31 11.89
C GLY A 198 3.74 18.74 13.03
N GLU A 199 2.53 19.10 12.70
CA GLU A 199 1.50 19.44 13.67
C GLU A 199 0.99 18.16 14.35
N LYS A 200 0.58 18.28 15.61
CA LYS A 200 -0.13 17.19 16.29
C LYS A 200 -1.57 17.19 15.80
N ALA A 201 -1.95 16.14 15.11
CA ALA A 201 -3.36 15.88 14.82
C ALA A 201 -3.97 15.20 16.04
N ALA A 202 -4.68 15.96 16.88
CA ALA A 202 -5.53 15.37 17.91
C ALA A 202 -6.60 14.51 17.23
N ASP A 203 -6.90 13.36 17.82
CA ASP A 203 -7.97 12.48 17.32
C ASP A 203 -7.72 11.91 15.90
N TRP A 204 -6.46 11.64 15.56
CA TRP A 204 -6.14 10.94 14.31
C TRP A 204 -6.69 9.51 14.31
N ARG A 205 -6.85 8.92 13.11
CA ARG A 205 -7.35 7.53 13.00
C ARG A 205 -6.44 6.53 13.72
N SER A 206 -7.04 5.47 14.19
CA SER A 206 -6.34 4.38 14.86
C SER A 206 -6.42 3.06 14.09
N VAL A 207 -7.19 3.02 12.99
CA VAL A 207 -7.24 1.92 12.01
C VAL A 207 -7.38 2.46 10.59
N ALA A 208 -6.91 1.67 9.62
CA ALA A 208 -7.23 1.80 8.20
C ALA A 208 -8.17 0.67 7.78
N LEU A 209 -9.08 0.96 6.85
CA LEU A 209 -9.93 -0.03 6.20
C LEU A 209 -9.20 -0.64 5.01
N VAL A 210 -9.30 -1.97 4.88
CA VAL A 210 -8.82 -2.72 3.71
C VAL A 210 -9.95 -3.59 3.20
N GLU A 211 -10.27 -3.49 1.92
CA GLU A 211 -11.33 -4.25 1.29
C GLU A 211 -10.82 -5.00 0.06
N HIS A 212 -11.34 -6.19 -0.15
CA HIS A 212 -11.06 -7.00 -1.34
C HIS A 212 -12.32 -7.70 -1.82
N HIS A 213 -12.61 -7.58 -3.09
CA HIS A 213 -13.72 -8.26 -3.76
C HIS A 213 -13.19 -9.43 -4.59
N GLY A 214 -13.30 -10.64 -4.07
CA GLY A 214 -12.75 -11.84 -4.69
C GLY A 214 -13.65 -13.07 -4.59
N PRO A 215 -13.20 -14.21 -5.08
CA PRO A 215 -11.97 -14.36 -5.87
C PRO A 215 -12.13 -13.78 -7.29
N ASN A 216 -11.06 -13.22 -7.85
CA ASN A 216 -11.04 -12.84 -9.26
C ASN A 216 -11.13 -14.12 -10.11
N LYS A 217 -12.09 -14.17 -11.03
CA LYS A 217 -12.39 -15.33 -11.89
C LYS A 217 -12.26 -15.03 -13.38
N ASP A 218 -11.92 -13.80 -13.73
CA ASP A 218 -11.78 -13.39 -15.13
C ASP A 218 -10.31 -13.54 -15.58
N PRO A 219 -9.97 -14.56 -16.38
CA PRO A 219 -8.61 -14.76 -16.85
C PRO A 219 -8.13 -13.70 -17.86
N ASP A 220 -9.04 -12.89 -18.40
CA ASP A 220 -8.72 -11.80 -19.31
C ASP A 220 -8.46 -10.47 -18.57
N ASP A 221 -8.71 -10.44 -17.24
CA ASP A 221 -8.34 -9.33 -16.39
C ASP A 221 -6.80 -9.21 -16.34
N PRO A 222 -6.22 -8.04 -16.69
CA PRO A 222 -4.77 -7.84 -16.61
C PRO A 222 -4.20 -8.04 -15.20
N ASP A 223 -5.01 -7.91 -14.16
CA ASP A 223 -4.67 -8.16 -12.76
C ASP A 223 -5.05 -9.57 -12.29
N TYR A 224 -5.43 -10.47 -13.20
CA TYR A 224 -5.73 -11.86 -12.83
C TYR A 224 -4.54 -12.48 -12.07
N PRO A 225 -4.77 -13.02 -10.86
CA PRO A 225 -3.68 -13.49 -10.01
C PRO A 225 -2.96 -14.68 -10.63
N HIS A 226 -1.65 -14.68 -10.51
CA HIS A 226 -0.83 -15.84 -10.90
C HIS A 226 -1.23 -17.07 -10.10
N ALA A 227 -1.11 -18.25 -10.69
CA ALA A 227 -1.33 -19.51 -9.96
C ALA A 227 -0.51 -19.54 -8.67
N ARG A 228 -1.15 -19.83 -7.56
CA ARG A 228 -0.58 -19.85 -6.21
C ARG A 228 -0.11 -18.50 -5.64
N SER A 229 -0.56 -17.37 -6.20
CA SER A 229 -0.25 -16.05 -5.63
C SER A 229 -1.28 -15.54 -4.61
N GLY A 230 -2.22 -16.39 -4.20
CA GLY A 230 -3.36 -15.98 -3.39
C GLY A 230 -4.47 -15.37 -4.24
N ASN A 231 -5.69 -15.87 -4.03
CA ASN A 231 -6.91 -15.34 -4.62
C ASN A 231 -8.06 -15.60 -3.63
N PRO A 232 -8.04 -14.93 -2.47
CA PRO A 232 -9.02 -15.16 -1.42
C PRO A 232 -10.44 -14.80 -1.85
N VAL A 233 -11.43 -15.30 -1.13
CA VAL A 233 -12.80 -14.78 -1.23
C VAL A 233 -12.84 -13.34 -0.74
N THR A 234 -13.93 -12.62 -1.05
CA THR A 234 -14.16 -11.26 -0.55
C THR A 234 -13.89 -11.19 0.94
N TYR A 235 -13.17 -10.16 1.37
CA TYR A 235 -12.92 -9.86 2.77
C TYR A 235 -12.96 -8.36 3.03
N GLU A 236 -13.20 -8.03 4.28
CA GLU A 236 -13.00 -6.71 4.86
C GLU A 236 -12.03 -6.83 6.03
N ALA A 237 -11.15 -5.86 6.18
CA ALA A 237 -10.15 -5.88 7.24
C ALA A 237 -9.91 -4.49 7.82
N ILE A 238 -9.46 -4.46 9.08
CA ILE A 238 -8.91 -3.27 9.71
C ILE A 238 -7.45 -3.50 10.08
N ARG A 239 -6.61 -2.55 9.70
CA ARG A 239 -5.20 -2.50 10.06
C ARG A 239 -4.99 -1.42 11.11
N GLY A 240 -4.78 -1.82 12.37
CA GLY A 240 -4.40 -0.94 13.48
C GLY A 240 -2.88 -0.77 13.59
N ALA A 241 -2.41 0.03 14.56
CA ALA A 241 -0.96 0.25 14.74
C ALA A 241 -0.18 -1.06 14.98
N ASN A 242 -0.77 -2.00 15.72
CA ASN A 242 -0.12 -3.24 16.15
C ASN A 242 -0.93 -4.49 15.82
N PHE A 243 -1.93 -4.41 14.94
CA PHE A 243 -2.74 -5.57 14.58
C PHE A 243 -3.32 -5.46 13.17
N VAL A 244 -3.63 -6.62 12.60
CA VAL A 244 -4.54 -6.78 11.45
C VAL A 244 -5.69 -7.70 11.88
N TYR A 245 -6.91 -7.33 11.54
CA TYR A 245 -8.10 -8.15 11.73
C TYR A 245 -8.86 -8.29 10.42
N VAL A 246 -9.21 -9.51 10.01
CA VAL A 246 -9.83 -9.81 8.73
C VAL A 246 -11.09 -10.64 8.94
N GLU A 247 -12.16 -10.30 8.22
CA GLU A 247 -13.37 -11.11 8.09
C GLU A 247 -13.61 -11.48 6.63
N TYR A 248 -13.64 -12.78 6.36
CA TYR A 248 -13.93 -13.32 5.04
C TYR A 248 -15.41 -13.57 4.84
N SER A 249 -15.90 -13.44 3.61
CA SER A 249 -17.31 -13.66 3.26
C SER A 249 -17.81 -15.09 3.46
N ASP A 250 -16.90 -16.08 3.62
CA ASP A 250 -17.22 -17.46 3.97
C ASP A 250 -17.27 -17.70 5.49
N GLY A 251 -17.07 -16.67 6.30
CA GLY A 251 -17.11 -16.69 7.76
C GLY A 251 -15.79 -16.99 8.45
N GLU A 252 -14.71 -17.26 7.71
CA GLU A 252 -13.37 -17.37 8.29
C GLU A 252 -12.88 -15.99 8.78
N LYS A 253 -12.00 -16.00 9.79
CA LYS A 253 -11.48 -14.76 10.39
C LYS A 253 -10.01 -14.91 10.74
N GLU A 254 -9.27 -13.81 10.65
CA GLU A 254 -7.88 -13.74 11.09
C GLU A 254 -7.67 -12.58 12.06
N TYR A 255 -6.73 -12.76 12.95
CA TYR A 255 -6.17 -11.70 13.79
C TYR A 255 -4.67 -11.92 13.94
N HIS A 256 -3.89 -10.92 13.56
CA HIS A 256 -2.45 -10.90 13.69
C HIS A 256 -2.03 -9.81 14.67
N ASP A 257 -1.29 -10.19 15.72
CA ASP A 257 -0.66 -9.27 16.66
C ASP A 257 0.72 -8.87 16.11
N LEU A 258 0.80 -7.74 15.44
CA LEU A 258 2.02 -7.27 14.78
C LEU A 258 3.12 -6.87 15.74
N ALA A 259 2.80 -6.60 17.02
CA ALA A 259 3.80 -6.31 18.03
C ALA A 259 4.56 -7.58 18.45
N ALA A 260 3.86 -8.70 18.55
CA ALA A 260 4.42 -10.01 18.90
C ALA A 260 4.86 -10.82 17.69
N ASP A 261 4.19 -10.64 16.56
CA ASP A 261 4.38 -11.37 15.31
C ASP A 261 4.34 -10.42 14.09
N PRO A 262 5.39 -9.63 13.87
CA PRO A 262 5.44 -8.65 12.77
C PRO A 262 5.51 -9.30 11.38
N ASN A 263 5.56 -10.63 11.30
CA ASN A 263 5.57 -11.39 10.05
C ASN A 263 4.25 -12.14 9.81
N GLU A 264 3.24 -11.92 10.64
CA GLU A 264 1.87 -12.45 10.48
C GLU A 264 1.82 -13.98 10.32
N LEU A 265 2.68 -14.69 11.06
CA LEU A 265 2.82 -16.15 10.97
C LEU A 265 1.71 -16.90 11.70
N ARG A 266 1.00 -16.25 12.63
CA ARG A 266 0.00 -16.88 13.49
C ARG A 266 -1.35 -16.16 13.39
N ASN A 267 -2.38 -16.95 13.15
CA ASN A 267 -3.75 -16.47 13.31
C ASN A 267 -4.17 -16.63 14.79
N GLY A 268 -4.15 -15.53 15.53
CA GLY A 268 -4.50 -15.48 16.94
C GLY A 268 -5.99 -15.37 17.22
N PHE A 269 -6.85 -15.25 16.20
CA PHE A 269 -8.29 -14.98 16.37
C PHE A 269 -8.99 -15.96 17.33
N ALA A 270 -8.71 -17.24 17.21
CA ALA A 270 -9.36 -18.26 18.05
C ALA A 270 -9.10 -18.02 19.55
N ALA A 271 -7.92 -17.52 19.92
CA ALA A 271 -7.50 -17.30 21.30
C ALA A 271 -8.00 -15.97 21.89
N LEU A 272 -8.56 -15.06 21.10
CA LEU A 272 -9.08 -13.80 21.61
C LEU A 272 -10.29 -14.03 22.52
N PRO A 273 -10.44 -13.22 23.60
CA PRO A 273 -11.65 -13.17 24.39
C PRO A 273 -12.90 -12.82 23.56
N ALA A 274 -14.06 -13.31 23.94
CA ALA A 274 -15.30 -13.05 23.21
C ALA A 274 -15.61 -11.55 23.08
N GLU A 275 -15.34 -10.78 24.13
CA GLU A 275 -15.52 -9.31 24.15
C GLU A 275 -14.60 -8.63 23.10
N GLU A 276 -13.33 -9.04 22.98
CA GLU A 276 -12.41 -8.51 21.98
C GLU A 276 -12.85 -8.86 20.56
N LYS A 277 -13.33 -10.09 20.33
CA LYS A 277 -13.89 -10.50 19.03
C LYS A 277 -15.08 -9.64 18.62
N THR A 278 -15.98 -9.38 19.57
CA THR A 278 -17.15 -8.51 19.33
C THR A 278 -16.71 -7.08 19.02
N ALA A 279 -15.80 -6.54 19.81
CA ALA A 279 -15.30 -5.18 19.64
C ALA A 279 -14.58 -4.97 18.30
N LEU A 280 -13.80 -5.96 17.83
CA LEU A 280 -13.16 -5.92 16.52
C LEU A 280 -14.19 -5.94 15.38
N HIS A 281 -15.18 -6.81 15.47
CA HIS A 281 -16.27 -6.89 14.50
C HIS A 281 -17.08 -5.59 14.42
N GLU A 282 -17.51 -5.05 15.55
CA GLU A 282 -18.26 -3.79 15.61
C GLU A 282 -17.45 -2.63 15.02
N ARG A 283 -16.15 -2.62 15.27
CA ARG A 283 -15.25 -1.61 14.72
C ARG A 283 -15.09 -1.73 13.21
N LEU A 284 -14.86 -2.95 12.71
CA LEU A 284 -14.80 -3.21 11.26
C LEU A 284 -16.10 -2.76 10.60
N ALA A 285 -17.24 -3.18 11.13
CA ALA A 285 -18.55 -2.77 10.62
C ALA A 285 -18.77 -1.26 10.64
N ALA A 286 -18.26 -0.55 11.65
CA ALA A 286 -18.37 0.91 11.72
C ALA A 286 -17.58 1.61 10.61
N VAL A 287 -16.34 1.17 10.33
CA VAL A 287 -15.51 1.80 9.29
C VAL A 287 -15.96 1.42 7.89
N THR A 288 -16.41 0.17 7.67
CA THR A 288 -16.96 -0.27 6.37
C THR A 288 -18.23 0.50 5.99
N ASN A 289 -19.07 0.84 6.95
CA ASN A 289 -20.35 1.52 6.71
C ASN A 289 -20.27 3.06 6.80
N CYS A 290 -19.11 3.64 7.03
CA CYS A 290 -18.97 5.08 7.09
C CYS A 290 -19.03 5.71 5.68
N HIS A 291 -19.57 6.93 5.58
CA HIS A 291 -19.59 7.72 4.36
C HIS A 291 -19.41 9.20 4.68
N GLY A 292 -18.48 9.83 3.98
CA GLY A 292 -18.09 11.21 4.19
C GLY A 292 -17.20 11.42 5.42
N GLN A 293 -16.34 12.42 5.36
CA GLN A 293 -15.24 12.66 6.28
C GLN A 293 -15.65 12.56 7.77
N LYS A 294 -16.74 13.21 8.17
CA LYS A 294 -17.15 13.24 9.59
C LYS A 294 -17.55 11.86 10.13
N SER A 295 -18.26 11.07 9.32
CA SER A 295 -18.70 9.73 9.68
C SER A 295 -17.50 8.80 9.82
N CYS A 296 -16.59 8.83 8.83
CA CYS A 296 -15.41 7.98 8.84
C CYS A 296 -14.42 8.40 9.93
N GLU A 297 -14.21 9.68 10.16
CA GLU A 297 -13.43 10.15 11.30
C GLU A 297 -13.99 9.64 12.66
N ALA A 298 -15.30 9.58 12.83
CA ALA A 298 -15.90 9.05 14.06
C ALA A 298 -15.70 7.53 14.18
N ALA A 299 -15.90 6.78 13.11
CA ALA A 299 -15.71 5.33 13.08
C ALA A 299 -14.26 4.91 13.34
N GLU A 300 -13.29 5.61 12.70
CA GLU A 300 -11.86 5.32 12.83
C GLU A 300 -11.25 5.68 14.18
N ARG A 301 -11.86 6.60 14.94
CA ARG A 301 -11.39 7.02 16.27
C ARG A 301 -11.79 6.07 17.40
N GLN A 302 -12.74 5.18 17.21
CA GLN A 302 -13.23 4.31 18.30
C GLN A 302 -12.04 3.56 18.92
N THR A 303 -11.64 3.99 20.11
CA THR A 303 -10.61 3.34 20.90
C THR A 303 -11.24 2.17 21.65
N ASN A 304 -11.22 1.00 21.07
CA ASN A 304 -11.53 -0.21 21.82
C ASN A 304 -10.39 -0.53 22.80
N ALA A 305 -10.70 -1.15 23.91
CA ALA A 305 -9.77 -1.51 25.00
C ALA A 305 -8.57 -2.38 24.55
N VAL A 306 -8.59 -2.89 23.32
CA VAL A 306 -7.55 -3.74 22.70
C VAL A 306 -6.24 -2.99 22.42
N ALA A 307 -6.25 -1.66 22.28
CA ALA A 307 -5.05 -0.87 21.96
C ALA A 307 -4.15 -0.56 23.17
N ARG A 308 -4.40 -1.10 24.36
CA ARG A 308 -3.69 -0.75 25.60
C ARG A 308 -2.80 -1.84 26.18
N ARG A 309 -2.38 -2.83 25.39
CA ARG A 309 -1.39 -3.80 25.88
C ARG A 309 -0.11 -3.80 25.05
#